data_0e5f34ec6b99aeedab81503c8258838f
#
_entry.id   0e5f34ec6b99aeedab81503c8258838f
#
_cell.length_a   1.000
_cell.length_b   1.000
_cell.length_c   1.000
_cell.angle_alpha   90.00
_cell.angle_beta   90.00
_cell.angle_gamma   90.00
#
_symmetry.space_group_name_H-M   'P 1'
#
loop_
_entity.id
_entity.type
_entity.pdbx_description
1 polymer ?
#
loop_
_entity_poly.entity_id
_entity_poly.type
_entity_poly.pdbx_seq_one_letter_code
_entity_poly.pdbx_strand_id
1 'polypeptide(L)'
;MTVQRILIVSGTHGNEINPVWAVKQFNRKENNLNNGIEYEYIIGNPAAYEKGCRYIDVDLNRSFKESGNFDRHKNSFYETNRANFLVDEFGIDGSKPCQIAIDLHTTTANMGTSIVLYGRRFKDFCLAALLQNKFGLPIYLHEKDKAQTGFLVEAWPCGLVIEIGAVAQNFYDPSIVNRFSLIISSLWEEIEKL
;
A
#
# COMPACT_ATOMS: atom_id res chain seq x y z
N MET A 1 -13.14 11.05 12.45
CA MET A 1 -12.89 11.31 11.02
C MET A 1 -13.64 10.24 10.27
N THR A 2 -14.64 10.61 9.50
CA THR A 2 -15.42 9.63 8.73
C THR A 2 -14.54 9.15 7.57
N VAL A 3 -14.36 7.85 7.41
CA VAL A 3 -13.65 7.30 6.25
C VAL A 3 -14.55 7.38 5.04
N GLN A 4 -14.10 8.06 4.00
CA GLN A 4 -14.84 8.22 2.75
C GLN A 4 -14.15 7.52 1.59
N ARG A 5 -12.82 7.48 1.60
CA ARG A 5 -12.02 6.87 0.53
C ARG A 5 -10.80 6.17 1.08
N ILE A 6 -10.49 5.01 0.49
CA ILE A 6 -9.36 4.17 0.85
C ILE A 6 -8.51 3.94 -0.39
N LEU A 7 -7.21 4.10 -0.24
CA LEU A 7 -6.23 3.82 -1.27
C LEU A 7 -5.65 2.42 -1.08
N ILE A 8 -5.82 1.56 -2.06
CA ILE A 8 -5.19 0.24 -2.12
C ILE A 8 -4.10 0.29 -3.19
N VAL A 9 -2.86 0.21 -2.75
CA VAL A 9 -1.68 0.27 -3.61
C VAL A 9 -1.12 -1.12 -3.81
N SER A 10 -0.68 -1.41 -5.02
CA SER A 10 0.03 -2.64 -5.39
C SER A 10 1.18 -2.29 -6.33
N GLY A 11 2.21 -3.11 -6.40
CA GLY A 11 3.34 -2.86 -7.30
C GLY A 11 4.10 -1.57 -6.99
N THR A 12 4.20 -1.20 -5.71
CA THR A 12 5.14 -0.19 -5.21
C THR A 12 6.57 -0.59 -5.57
N HIS A 13 6.86 -1.91 -5.50
CA HIS A 13 7.98 -2.53 -6.20
C HIS A 13 7.46 -3.27 -7.42
N GLY A 14 7.92 -2.90 -8.61
CA GLY A 14 7.35 -3.39 -9.87
C GLY A 14 7.52 -4.89 -10.13
N ASN A 15 8.51 -5.52 -9.50
CA ASN A 15 8.75 -6.97 -9.58
C ASN A 15 7.92 -7.81 -8.60
N GLU A 16 7.08 -7.18 -7.77
CA GLU A 16 6.12 -7.83 -6.87
C GLU A 16 4.76 -7.93 -7.57
N ILE A 17 4.63 -8.88 -8.50
CA ILE A 17 3.51 -8.92 -9.45
C ILE A 17 2.18 -9.44 -8.86
N ASN A 18 2.22 -10.29 -7.83
CA ASN A 18 1.02 -10.96 -7.31
C ASN A 18 -0.04 -10.00 -6.75
N PRO A 19 0.30 -8.96 -5.94
CA PRO A 19 -0.68 -7.99 -5.50
C PRO A 19 -1.28 -7.19 -6.66
N VAL A 20 -0.51 -6.92 -7.74
CA VAL A 20 -1.03 -6.25 -8.94
C VAL A 20 -2.09 -7.09 -9.64
N TRP A 21 -1.89 -8.42 -9.73
CA TRP A 21 -2.88 -9.32 -10.29
C TRP A 21 -4.16 -9.36 -9.44
N ALA A 22 -4.04 -9.36 -8.12
CA ALA A 22 -5.19 -9.29 -7.23
C ALA A 22 -5.97 -7.98 -7.42
N VAL A 23 -5.30 -6.85 -7.35
CA VAL A 23 -5.92 -5.52 -7.49
C VAL A 23 -6.61 -5.34 -8.85
N LYS A 24 -6.04 -5.84 -9.93
CA LYS A 24 -6.67 -5.80 -11.26
C LYS A 24 -8.02 -6.51 -11.33
N GLN A 25 -8.30 -7.47 -10.45
CA GLN A 25 -9.61 -8.14 -10.39
C GLN A 25 -10.69 -7.23 -9.81
N PHE A 26 -10.31 -6.34 -8.88
CA PHE A 26 -11.22 -5.38 -8.25
C PHE A 26 -11.46 -4.16 -9.13
N ASN A 27 -10.44 -3.64 -9.80
CA ASN A 27 -10.58 -2.52 -10.74
C ASN A 27 -11.54 -2.78 -11.92
N ARG A 28 -11.84 -4.04 -12.21
CA ARG A 28 -12.80 -4.43 -13.28
C ARG A 28 -14.26 -4.40 -12.82
N LYS A 29 -14.52 -4.23 -11.53
CA LYS A 29 -15.88 -4.12 -11.00
C LYS A 29 -16.34 -2.68 -11.14
N GLU A 30 -17.50 -2.47 -11.75
CA GLU A 30 -18.05 -1.14 -12.07
C GLU A 30 -18.37 -0.26 -10.85
N ASN A 31 -18.35 -0.81 -9.63
CA ASN A 31 -18.62 -0.09 -8.39
C ASN A 31 -17.49 -0.31 -7.38
N ASN A 32 -16.57 0.63 -7.32
CA ASN A 32 -15.59 0.73 -6.23
C ASN A 32 -16.18 1.38 -4.97
N LEU A 33 -17.51 1.43 -4.87
CA LEU A 33 -18.25 1.96 -3.73
C LEU A 33 -18.87 0.79 -2.96
N ASN A 34 -18.50 0.64 -1.70
CA ASN A 34 -19.13 -0.31 -0.80
C ASN A 34 -19.54 0.41 0.48
N ASN A 35 -20.84 0.35 0.82
CA ASN A 35 -21.43 1.00 1.99
C ASN A 35 -21.06 2.49 2.16
N GLY A 36 -20.93 3.23 1.06
CA GLY A 36 -20.59 4.65 1.08
C GLY A 36 -19.07 4.96 1.16
N ILE A 37 -18.21 3.93 1.19
CA ILE A 37 -16.77 4.09 1.13
C ILE A 37 -16.28 3.80 -0.28
N GLU A 38 -15.53 4.72 -0.86
CA GLU A 38 -14.87 4.54 -2.16
C GLU A 38 -13.51 3.86 -2.00
N TYR A 39 -13.18 2.96 -2.93
CA TYR A 39 -11.89 2.26 -2.98
C TYR A 39 -11.16 2.61 -4.26
N GLU A 40 -10.00 3.24 -4.11
CA GLU A 40 -9.08 3.53 -5.20
C GLU A 40 -8.03 2.43 -5.28
N TYR A 41 -7.97 1.75 -6.42
CA TYR A 41 -7.01 0.66 -6.68
C TYR A 41 -5.98 1.11 -7.69
N ILE A 42 -4.73 1.19 -7.28
CA ILE A 42 -3.66 1.72 -8.13
C ILE A 42 -2.43 0.80 -8.18
N ILE A 43 -1.66 0.96 -9.26
CA ILE A 43 -0.29 0.46 -9.34
C ILE A 43 0.64 1.59 -8.88
N GLY A 44 1.38 1.36 -7.80
CA GLY A 44 2.28 2.35 -7.20
C GLY A 44 3.34 2.81 -8.19
N ASN A 45 4.08 1.88 -8.79
CA ASN A 45 5.15 2.14 -9.73
C ASN A 45 4.91 1.44 -11.09
N PRO A 46 4.07 2.01 -11.96
CA PRO A 46 3.69 1.37 -13.23
C PRO A 46 4.88 1.14 -14.15
N ALA A 47 5.84 2.06 -14.22
CA ALA A 47 7.01 1.90 -15.10
C ALA A 47 7.93 0.76 -14.64
N ALA A 48 8.14 0.60 -13.32
CA ALA A 48 8.89 -0.51 -12.78
C ALA A 48 8.17 -1.85 -12.98
N TYR A 49 6.83 -1.85 -12.84
CA TYR A 49 6.00 -3.02 -13.11
C TYR A 49 6.10 -3.48 -14.57
N GLU A 50 6.02 -2.54 -15.53
CA GLU A 50 6.15 -2.83 -16.95
C GLU A 50 7.53 -3.41 -17.30
N LYS A 51 8.58 -2.94 -16.62
CA LYS A 51 9.96 -3.44 -16.80
C LYS A 51 10.27 -4.70 -15.98
N GLY A 52 9.39 -5.13 -15.09
CA GLY A 52 9.62 -6.25 -14.18
C GLY A 52 10.80 -6.03 -13.22
N CYS A 53 11.09 -4.78 -12.86
CA CYS A 53 12.16 -4.42 -11.93
C CYS A 53 11.60 -3.82 -10.63
N ARG A 54 12.41 -3.76 -9.59
CA ARG A 54 12.00 -3.24 -8.29
C ARG A 54 11.64 -1.75 -8.39
N TYR A 55 12.50 -0.95 -9.01
CA TYR A 55 12.32 0.49 -9.27
C TYR A 55 13.10 0.90 -10.53
N ILE A 56 12.88 2.11 -11.02
CA ILE A 56 13.57 2.67 -12.19
C ILE A 56 14.86 3.37 -11.76
N ASP A 57 14.74 4.40 -10.91
CA ASP A 57 15.86 5.23 -10.46
C ASP A 57 16.16 5.01 -8.98
N VAL A 58 15.14 5.05 -8.12
CA VAL A 58 15.24 4.92 -6.67
C VAL A 58 14.03 4.16 -6.10
N ASP A 59 14.15 3.63 -4.88
CA ASP A 59 13.03 2.91 -4.25
C ASP A 59 11.85 3.85 -3.99
N LEU A 60 10.70 3.58 -4.62
CA LEU A 60 9.47 4.36 -4.41
C LEU A 60 9.09 4.39 -2.94
N ASN A 61 9.25 3.25 -2.23
CA ASN A 61 8.94 3.14 -0.81
C ASN A 61 10.02 3.78 0.11
N ARG A 62 10.84 4.66 -0.43
CA ARG A 62 11.76 5.58 0.26
C ARG A 62 11.60 7.02 -0.24
N SER A 63 10.61 7.25 -1.09
CA SER A 63 10.42 8.55 -1.78
C SER A 63 9.33 9.41 -1.15
N PHE A 64 8.57 8.89 -0.17
CA PHE A 64 7.54 9.62 0.58
C PHE A 64 8.17 10.25 1.83
N LYS A 65 8.69 11.46 1.72
CA LYS A 65 9.24 12.21 2.86
C LYS A 65 8.17 13.09 3.49
N GLU A 66 8.31 13.37 4.79
CA GLU A 66 7.41 14.28 5.50
C GLU A 66 7.25 15.60 4.73
N SER A 67 6.00 16.03 4.61
CA SER A 67 5.60 17.29 3.98
C SER A 67 6.34 18.46 4.60
N GLY A 68 7.25 19.08 3.86
CA GLY A 68 7.95 20.31 4.25
C GLY A 68 9.34 20.49 3.70
N ASN A 69 10.03 19.45 3.30
CA ASN A 69 11.41 19.52 2.80
C ASN A 69 11.60 18.93 1.39
N PHE A 70 10.55 18.97 0.57
CA PHE A 70 10.69 18.63 -0.84
C PHE A 70 11.31 19.82 -1.57
N ASP A 71 12.60 19.74 -1.87
CA ASP A 71 13.17 20.54 -2.95
C ASP A 71 12.64 19.95 -4.28
N ARG A 72 11.41 20.39 -4.65
CA ARG A 72 10.67 19.95 -5.86
C ARG A 72 11.48 20.15 -7.15
N HIS A 73 12.60 20.83 -7.08
CA HIS A 73 13.42 21.22 -8.23
C HIS A 73 14.75 20.45 -8.36
N LYS A 74 15.14 19.63 -7.37
CA LYS A 74 16.47 19.01 -7.36
C LYS A 74 16.59 17.54 -7.75
N ASN A 75 15.50 16.78 -7.75
CA ASN A 75 15.59 15.35 -8.10
C ASN A 75 14.59 15.00 -9.21
N SER A 76 15.11 14.80 -10.42
CA SER A 76 14.37 14.37 -11.60
C SER A 76 14.10 12.85 -11.63
N PHE A 77 14.22 12.13 -10.50
CA PHE A 77 13.99 10.69 -10.45
C PHE A 77 12.52 10.37 -10.65
N TYR A 78 12.27 9.31 -11.40
CA TYR A 78 10.93 8.86 -11.71
C TYR A 78 10.09 8.62 -10.45
N GLU A 79 10.63 7.89 -9.47
CA GLU A 79 9.90 7.53 -8.24
C GLU A 79 9.63 8.75 -7.34
N THR A 80 10.50 9.74 -7.31
CA THR A 80 10.23 10.99 -6.59
C THR A 80 9.05 11.74 -7.20
N ASN A 81 8.99 11.83 -8.53
CA ASN A 81 7.86 12.44 -9.23
C ASN A 81 6.59 11.62 -9.03
N ARG A 82 6.72 10.29 -9.03
CA ARG A 82 5.59 9.38 -8.79
C ARG A 82 5.03 9.51 -7.37
N ALA A 83 5.88 9.58 -6.36
CA ALA A 83 5.47 9.80 -4.97
C ALA A 83 4.72 11.13 -4.83
N ASN A 84 5.24 12.22 -5.43
CA ASN A 84 4.57 13.52 -5.45
C ASN A 84 3.18 13.43 -6.09
N PHE A 85 3.09 12.80 -7.28
CA PHE A 85 1.80 12.58 -7.95
C PHE A 85 0.80 11.84 -7.05
N LEU A 86 1.24 10.78 -6.36
CA LEU A 86 0.37 9.99 -5.49
C LEU A 86 -0.14 10.81 -4.30
N VAL A 87 0.70 11.68 -3.72
CA VAL A 87 0.31 12.57 -2.62
C VAL A 87 -0.60 13.70 -3.13
N ASP A 88 -0.30 14.30 -4.28
CA ASP A 88 -1.09 15.38 -4.87
C ASP A 88 -2.49 14.87 -5.32
N GLU A 89 -2.60 13.60 -5.72
CA GLU A 89 -3.89 13.01 -6.14
C GLU A 89 -4.66 12.40 -4.96
N PHE A 90 -4.01 11.59 -4.12
CA PHE A 90 -4.67 10.75 -3.12
C PHE A 90 -4.32 11.10 -1.67
N GLY A 91 -3.38 12.00 -1.43
CA GLY A 91 -3.05 12.48 -0.09
C GLY A 91 -4.23 13.21 0.55
N ILE A 92 -4.16 13.48 1.85
CA ILE A 92 -5.30 14.08 2.59
C ILE A 92 -5.72 15.46 2.07
N ASP A 93 -4.80 16.19 1.46
CA ASP A 93 -5.04 17.49 0.83
C ASP A 93 -5.06 17.39 -0.71
N GLY A 94 -5.10 16.18 -1.25
CA GLY A 94 -5.07 15.90 -2.69
C GLY A 94 -6.44 16.07 -3.36
N SER A 95 -6.46 15.86 -4.68
CA SER A 95 -7.69 16.01 -5.50
C SER A 95 -8.74 14.94 -5.18
N LYS A 96 -8.32 13.74 -4.76
CA LYS A 96 -9.16 12.61 -4.33
C LYS A 96 -8.70 12.09 -2.96
N PRO A 97 -8.92 12.84 -1.88
CA PRO A 97 -8.30 12.55 -0.60
C PRO A 97 -8.71 11.19 -0.02
N CYS A 98 -7.72 10.35 0.28
CA CYS A 98 -7.90 9.07 0.95
C CYS A 98 -7.49 9.18 2.42
N GLN A 99 -8.31 8.64 3.33
CA GLN A 99 -8.04 8.67 4.76
C GLN A 99 -7.16 7.50 5.21
N ILE A 100 -7.17 6.42 4.44
CA ILE A 100 -6.40 5.19 4.71
C ILE A 100 -5.62 4.81 3.46
N ALA A 101 -4.37 4.39 3.62
CA ALA A 101 -3.57 3.75 2.58
C ALA A 101 -3.16 2.35 2.99
N ILE A 102 -3.37 1.37 2.13
CA ILE A 102 -2.93 -0.01 2.32
C ILE A 102 -2.02 -0.37 1.15
N ASP A 103 -0.78 -0.70 1.46
CA ASP A 103 0.22 -1.07 0.46
C ASP A 103 0.44 -2.58 0.49
N LEU A 104 0.28 -3.22 -0.67
CA LEU A 104 0.30 -4.67 -0.82
C LEU A 104 1.65 -5.10 -1.39
N HIS A 105 2.38 -5.89 -0.62
CA HIS A 105 3.73 -6.34 -0.95
C HIS A 105 3.88 -7.86 -0.93
N THR A 106 4.88 -8.34 -1.67
CA THR A 106 5.37 -9.71 -1.54
C THR A 106 6.85 -9.73 -1.19
N THR A 107 7.25 -10.73 -0.42
CA THR A 107 8.65 -10.91 -0.02
C THR A 107 9.17 -12.31 -0.34
N THR A 108 10.49 -12.42 -0.54
CA THR A 108 11.18 -13.71 -0.62
C THR A 108 11.39 -14.35 0.76
N ALA A 109 11.21 -13.58 1.85
CA ALA A 109 11.29 -14.08 3.21
C ALA A 109 10.07 -14.95 3.55
N ASN A 110 10.29 -16.01 4.32
CA ASN A 110 9.21 -16.90 4.76
C ASN A 110 8.45 -16.29 5.96
N MET A 111 7.72 -15.21 5.70
CA MET A 111 6.91 -14.49 6.69
C MET A 111 5.44 -14.94 6.75
N GLY A 112 5.02 -15.80 5.83
CA GLY A 112 3.60 -16.11 5.66
C GLY A 112 2.84 -14.86 5.19
N THR A 113 1.62 -14.67 5.71
CA THR A 113 0.85 -13.43 5.53
C THR A 113 0.96 -12.61 6.81
N SER A 114 1.38 -11.37 6.73
CA SER A 114 1.63 -10.52 7.89
C SER A 114 1.26 -9.06 7.63
N ILE A 115 1.02 -8.34 8.72
CA ILE A 115 0.81 -6.90 8.74
C ILE A 115 2.12 -6.24 9.16
N VAL A 116 2.57 -5.21 8.43
CA VAL A 116 3.72 -4.41 8.82
C VAL A 116 3.27 -2.97 9.09
N LEU A 117 3.60 -2.46 10.27
CA LEU A 117 3.34 -1.09 10.69
C LEU A 117 4.64 -0.29 10.64
N TYR A 118 4.69 0.70 9.77
CA TYR A 118 5.76 1.69 9.71
C TYR A 118 5.42 2.91 10.58
N GLY A 119 4.17 3.38 10.53
CA GLY A 119 3.64 4.39 11.43
C GLY A 119 3.36 3.85 12.83
N ARG A 120 3.21 4.78 13.80
CA ARG A 120 2.85 4.44 15.18
C ARG A 120 1.67 5.27 15.64
N ARG A 121 0.77 5.58 14.71
CA ARG A 121 -0.44 6.34 14.99
C ARG A 121 -1.49 5.40 15.56
N PHE A 122 -2.31 5.92 16.46
CA PHE A 122 -3.39 5.13 17.08
C PHE A 122 -4.27 4.42 16.04
N LYS A 123 -4.57 5.10 14.92
CA LYS A 123 -5.38 4.55 13.83
C LYS A 123 -4.71 3.38 13.11
N ASP A 124 -3.38 3.40 12.95
CA ASP A 124 -2.65 2.28 12.36
C ASP A 124 -2.82 1.02 13.21
N PHE A 125 -2.73 1.17 14.55
CA PHE A 125 -2.93 0.06 15.48
C PHE A 125 -4.37 -0.45 15.49
N CYS A 126 -5.37 0.45 15.42
CA CYS A 126 -6.78 0.05 15.32
C CYS A 126 -7.04 -0.77 14.07
N LEU A 127 -6.58 -0.30 12.91
CA LEU A 127 -6.73 -1.01 11.64
C LEU A 127 -6.01 -2.37 11.66
N ALA A 128 -4.77 -2.40 12.17
CA ALA A 128 -4.02 -3.65 12.31
C ALA A 128 -4.72 -4.64 13.24
N ALA A 129 -5.27 -4.19 14.36
CA ALA A 129 -5.98 -5.03 15.31
C ALA A 129 -7.26 -5.63 14.71
N LEU A 130 -8.00 -4.87 13.90
CA LEU A 130 -9.18 -5.38 13.18
C LEU A 130 -8.79 -6.52 12.23
N LEU A 131 -7.77 -6.31 11.42
CA LEU A 131 -7.29 -7.34 10.49
C LEU A 131 -6.69 -8.55 11.22
N GLN A 132 -5.96 -8.32 12.31
CA GLN A 132 -5.47 -9.41 13.15
C GLN A 132 -6.60 -10.24 13.72
N ASN A 133 -7.63 -9.58 14.25
CA ASN A 133 -8.81 -10.27 14.80
C ASN A 133 -9.55 -11.10 13.73
N LYS A 134 -9.65 -10.59 12.50
CA LYS A 134 -10.33 -11.28 11.40
C LYS A 134 -9.55 -12.48 10.87
N PHE A 135 -8.23 -12.34 10.72
CA PHE A 135 -7.40 -13.30 9.98
C PHE A 135 -6.33 -14.00 10.84
N GLY A 136 -6.13 -13.61 12.09
CA GLY A 136 -5.06 -14.14 12.93
C GLY A 136 -3.65 -13.77 12.44
N LEU A 137 -3.49 -12.65 11.70
CA LEU A 137 -2.23 -12.27 11.10
C LEU A 137 -1.24 -11.75 12.16
N PRO A 138 0.05 -12.14 12.08
CA PRO A 138 1.07 -11.51 12.89
C PRO A 138 1.25 -10.04 12.50
N ILE A 139 1.53 -9.20 13.50
CA ILE A 139 1.82 -7.77 13.30
C ILE A 139 3.30 -7.56 13.59
N TYR A 140 4.03 -7.04 12.59
CA TYR A 140 5.41 -6.60 12.72
C TYR A 140 5.46 -5.08 12.85
N LEU A 141 6.10 -4.60 13.91
CA LEU A 141 6.38 -3.19 14.08
C LEU A 141 7.75 -2.90 13.48
N HIS A 142 7.79 -2.09 12.44
CA HIS A 142 9.05 -1.64 11.86
C HIS A 142 9.85 -0.84 12.90
N GLU A 143 11.13 -1.14 13.01
CA GLU A 143 12.04 -0.37 13.86
C GLU A 143 12.11 1.07 13.35
N LYS A 144 12.08 2.04 14.30
CA LYS A 144 12.22 3.46 13.95
C LYS A 144 13.69 3.79 13.59
N ASP A 145 14.19 3.14 12.56
CA ASP A 145 15.52 3.47 12.02
C ASP A 145 15.41 4.78 11.21
N LYS A 146 16.13 5.80 11.66
CA LYS A 146 16.20 7.09 10.95
C LYS A 146 16.77 7.00 9.54
N ALA A 147 17.51 5.93 9.24
CA ALA A 147 18.03 5.67 7.90
C ALA A 147 16.97 5.05 6.97
N GLN A 148 15.88 4.51 7.54
CA GLN A 148 14.80 3.88 6.80
C GLN A 148 13.49 4.66 7.01
N THR A 149 13.27 5.68 6.20
CA THR A 149 12.11 6.57 6.22
C THR A 149 11.57 6.75 4.81
N GLY A 150 10.38 7.32 4.69
CA GLY A 150 9.77 7.63 3.40
C GLY A 150 8.99 6.47 2.83
N PHE A 151 8.40 5.66 3.69
CA PHE A 151 7.46 4.61 3.28
C PHE A 151 6.13 5.23 2.84
N LEU A 152 5.51 4.66 1.82
CA LEU A 152 4.25 5.13 1.25
C LEU A 152 3.20 5.38 2.34
N VAL A 153 2.93 4.37 3.16
CA VAL A 153 1.85 4.42 4.16
C VAL A 153 2.06 5.47 5.26
N GLU A 154 3.27 6.02 5.41
CA GLU A 154 3.55 7.09 6.37
C GLU A 154 3.00 8.45 5.91
N ALA A 155 2.80 8.63 4.59
CA ALA A 155 2.29 9.88 4.01
C ALA A 155 0.77 10.05 4.17
N TRP A 156 0.03 9.03 4.64
CA TRP A 156 -1.41 9.08 4.87
C TRP A 156 -1.75 9.11 6.36
N PRO A 157 -2.94 9.64 6.75
CA PRO A 157 -3.37 9.73 8.15
C PRO A 157 -3.48 8.39 8.88
N CYS A 158 -3.71 7.31 8.13
CA CYS A 158 -3.72 5.93 8.58
C CYS A 158 -3.17 5.04 7.48
N GLY A 159 -2.35 4.06 7.81
CA GLY A 159 -1.86 3.14 6.82
C GLY A 159 -1.11 1.95 7.39
N LEU A 160 -1.10 0.86 6.63
CA LEU A 160 -0.34 -0.35 6.91
C LEU A 160 0.07 -1.06 5.62
N VAL A 161 1.01 -1.96 5.76
CA VAL A 161 1.46 -2.84 4.69
C VAL A 161 0.94 -4.26 4.98
N ILE A 162 0.44 -4.91 3.93
CA ILE A 162 0.22 -6.37 3.92
C ILE A 162 1.38 -7.00 3.16
N GLU A 163 2.13 -7.85 3.85
CA GLU A 163 3.28 -8.57 3.30
C GLU A 163 2.96 -10.05 3.19
N ILE A 164 3.12 -10.65 2.01
CA ILE A 164 2.94 -12.09 1.79
C ILE A 164 4.21 -12.72 1.22
N GLY A 165 4.68 -13.79 1.84
CA GLY A 165 5.85 -14.55 1.40
C GLY A 165 5.85 -15.99 1.98
N ALA A 166 6.75 -16.86 1.52
CA ALA A 166 7.82 -16.56 0.57
C ALA A 166 7.34 -16.74 -0.87
N VAL A 167 7.69 -15.80 -1.75
CA VAL A 167 7.52 -15.95 -3.20
C VAL A 167 8.69 -15.29 -3.94
N ALA A 168 9.13 -15.90 -5.03
CA ALA A 168 10.15 -15.30 -5.88
C ALA A 168 9.58 -14.06 -6.59
N GLN A 169 10.43 -13.07 -6.81
CA GLN A 169 10.07 -11.87 -7.57
C GLN A 169 9.78 -12.25 -9.03
N ASN A 170 8.84 -11.54 -9.65
CA ASN A 170 8.33 -11.82 -11.00
C ASN A 170 7.72 -13.21 -11.18
N PHE A 171 7.47 -13.93 -10.09
CA PHE A 171 6.80 -15.24 -10.13
C PHE A 171 5.33 -15.11 -9.78
N TYR A 172 4.47 -15.54 -10.70
CA TYR A 172 3.02 -15.57 -10.49
C TYR A 172 2.63 -16.79 -9.67
N ASP A 173 2.02 -16.57 -8.52
CA ASP A 173 1.48 -17.62 -7.65
C ASP A 173 -0.01 -17.37 -7.41
N PRO A 174 -0.89 -18.23 -7.98
CA PRO A 174 -2.35 -18.08 -7.80
C PRO A 174 -2.78 -18.11 -6.34
N SER A 175 -2.08 -18.85 -5.48
CA SER A 175 -2.43 -18.96 -4.06
C SER A 175 -2.20 -17.63 -3.33
N ILE A 176 -1.13 -16.92 -3.66
CA ILE A 176 -0.82 -15.59 -3.13
C ILE A 176 -1.80 -14.55 -3.66
N VAL A 177 -2.11 -14.58 -4.95
CA VAL A 177 -3.14 -13.71 -5.55
C VAL A 177 -4.48 -13.89 -4.86
N ASN A 178 -4.90 -15.13 -4.61
CA ASN A 178 -6.14 -15.44 -3.90
C ASN A 178 -6.12 -14.93 -2.44
N ARG A 179 -4.98 -15.03 -1.73
CA ARG A 179 -4.84 -14.48 -0.38
C ARG A 179 -5.03 -12.97 -0.36
N PHE A 180 -4.40 -12.23 -1.28
CA PHE A 180 -4.63 -10.79 -1.42
C PHE A 180 -6.10 -10.49 -1.73
N SER A 181 -6.71 -11.23 -2.64
CA SER A 181 -8.12 -11.04 -3.00
C SER A 181 -9.06 -11.23 -1.80
N LEU A 182 -8.81 -12.25 -0.96
CA LEU A 182 -9.56 -12.48 0.27
C LEU A 182 -9.39 -11.33 1.27
N ILE A 183 -8.15 -10.85 1.47
CA ILE A 183 -7.87 -9.74 2.37
C ILE A 183 -8.58 -8.48 1.88
N ILE A 184 -8.44 -8.13 0.59
CA ILE A 184 -9.08 -6.94 0.00
C ILE A 184 -10.60 -7.01 0.18
N SER A 185 -11.23 -8.15 -0.13
CA SER A 185 -12.69 -8.32 0.04
C SER A 185 -13.12 -8.13 1.48
N SER A 186 -12.34 -8.62 2.44
CA SER A 186 -12.67 -8.53 3.86
C SER A 186 -12.34 -7.16 4.46
N LEU A 187 -11.44 -6.39 3.87
CA LEU A 187 -11.20 -5.00 4.26
C LEU A 187 -12.48 -4.17 4.20
N TRP A 188 -13.34 -4.42 3.21
CA TRP A 188 -14.62 -3.73 3.08
C TRP A 188 -15.50 -3.93 4.33
N GLU A 189 -15.59 -5.18 4.83
CA GLU A 189 -16.39 -5.51 5.99
C GLU A 189 -15.81 -4.98 7.32
N GLU A 190 -14.48 -4.91 7.42
CA GLU A 190 -13.83 -4.55 8.67
C GLU A 190 -13.67 -3.03 8.84
N ILE A 191 -13.43 -2.29 7.76
CA ILE A 191 -13.24 -0.83 7.83
C ILE A 191 -14.56 -0.11 8.17
N GLU A 192 -15.70 -0.67 7.80
CA GLU A 192 -17.01 -0.13 8.20
C GLU A 192 -17.23 -0.11 9.73
N LYS A 193 -16.45 -0.90 10.47
CA LYS A 193 -16.53 -0.96 11.94
C LYS A 193 -15.68 0.12 12.63
N LEU A 194 -14.88 0.89 11.87
CA LEU A 194 -14.07 2.01 12.35
C LEU A 194 -14.87 3.31 12.42
#